data_2551db8b87b1bdd5514a3214487093e1
#
_entry.id   2551db8b87b1bdd5514a3214487093e1
#
_cell.length_a   1.000
_cell.length_b   1.000
_cell.length_c   1.000
_cell.angle_alpha   90.00
_cell.angle_beta   90.00
_cell.angle_gamma   90.00
#
_symmetry.space_group_name_H-M   'P 1'
#
loop_
_entity.id
_entity.type
_entity.pdbx_description
1 polymer ?
#
loop_
_entity_poly.entity_id
_entity_poly.type
_entity_poly.pdbx_seq_one_letter_code
_entity_poly.pdbx_strand_id
1 'polypeptide(L)'
;EKEPDTVKLAKMNLLLNNVRGDITQANSFYSDPYNAFGQFDYVMANPPFNVDEVAVEKVSDDARFNTYGVPRNKSKSTKKKSDKKETVPNANYLWIGYFATALNENGKAALVMANSASDASGSEYDIRKKMIEEGIISQMVTLPSNMFSSVTLPATLWFFDKQKPNTDKKNEILFIDARNVFTQVDRAHRKFSDEQIKNQPISKGICPNQE
;
A
#
# COMPACT_ATOMS: atom_id res chain seq x y z
N GLU A 1 12.42 -8.81 5.44
CA GLU A 1 12.03 -10.00 4.68
C GLU A 1 12.05 -11.24 5.58
N LYS A 2 11.04 -12.09 5.48
CA LYS A 2 10.87 -13.27 6.35
C LYS A 2 11.73 -14.44 5.90
N GLU A 3 11.83 -14.67 4.59
CA GLU A 3 12.47 -15.85 4.01
C GLU A 3 13.98 -15.63 3.83
N PRO A 4 14.84 -16.54 4.40
CA PRO A 4 16.29 -16.37 4.37
C PRO A 4 16.88 -16.26 2.97
N ASP A 5 16.36 -17.05 2.03
CA ASP A 5 16.88 -17.04 0.65
C ASP A 5 16.50 -15.78 -0.09
N THR A 6 15.31 -15.23 0.16
CA THR A 6 14.90 -13.92 -0.36
C THR A 6 15.78 -12.80 0.21
N VAL A 7 16.17 -12.87 1.49
CA VAL A 7 17.14 -11.93 2.09
C VAL A 7 18.49 -11.98 1.35
N LYS A 8 18.99 -13.18 1.04
CA LYS A 8 20.25 -13.33 0.27
C LYS A 8 20.13 -12.72 -1.13
N LEU A 9 19.04 -13.04 -1.85
CA LEU A 9 18.79 -12.50 -3.19
C LEU A 9 18.68 -10.97 -3.17
N ALA A 10 17.98 -10.40 -2.19
CA ALA A 10 17.87 -8.96 -2.05
C ALA A 10 19.23 -8.30 -1.78
N LYS A 11 20.07 -8.87 -0.91
CA LYS A 11 21.43 -8.39 -0.66
C LYS A 11 22.31 -8.49 -1.93
N MET A 12 22.21 -9.58 -2.69
CA MET A 12 22.90 -9.74 -3.97
C MET A 12 22.45 -8.66 -4.98
N ASN A 13 21.16 -8.38 -5.05
CA ASN A 13 20.62 -7.35 -5.92
C ASN A 13 21.18 -5.95 -5.59
N LEU A 14 21.25 -5.59 -4.30
CA LEU A 14 21.89 -4.34 -3.87
C LEU A 14 23.37 -4.27 -4.31
N LEU A 15 24.11 -5.34 -4.11
CA LEU A 15 25.53 -5.41 -4.50
C LEU A 15 25.72 -5.28 -6.02
N LEU A 16 24.93 -6.00 -6.82
CA LEU A 16 25.04 -5.96 -8.28
C LEU A 16 24.70 -4.58 -8.87
N ASN A 17 23.81 -3.84 -8.20
CA ASN A 17 23.44 -2.50 -8.63
C ASN A 17 24.23 -1.39 -7.92
N ASN A 18 25.25 -1.74 -7.13
CA ASN A 18 26.05 -0.80 -6.35
C ASN A 18 25.19 0.13 -5.47
N VAL A 19 24.14 -0.41 -4.89
CA VAL A 19 23.22 0.31 -3.99
C VAL A 19 23.51 -0.10 -2.54
N ARG A 20 23.63 0.89 -1.66
CA ARG A 20 23.73 0.65 -0.22
C ARG A 20 22.36 0.45 0.38
N GLY A 21 22.21 -0.51 1.29
CA GLY A 21 20.96 -0.75 1.99
C GLY A 21 21.09 -1.82 3.05
N ASP A 22 20.23 -1.74 4.05
CA ASP A 22 20.16 -2.68 5.15
C ASP A 22 18.98 -3.64 4.94
N ILE A 23 19.28 -4.93 4.91
CA ILE A 23 18.28 -5.99 4.76
C ILE A 23 18.42 -6.95 5.93
N THR A 24 17.37 -7.03 6.73
CA THR A 24 17.29 -7.91 7.91
C THR A 24 16.23 -8.99 7.70
N GLN A 25 16.54 -10.19 8.18
CA GLN A 25 15.56 -11.27 8.22
C GLN A 25 14.58 -11.01 9.37
N ALA A 26 13.33 -10.71 9.05
CA ALA A 26 12.27 -10.47 10.02
C ALA A 26 10.90 -10.65 9.39
N ASN A 27 9.89 -11.00 10.18
CA ASN A 27 8.50 -10.89 9.78
C ASN A 27 8.02 -9.48 10.10
N SER A 28 7.80 -8.65 9.06
CA SER A 28 7.44 -7.24 9.18
C SER A 28 6.15 -6.98 9.95
N PHE A 29 5.23 -7.95 10.04
CA PHE A 29 4.03 -7.81 10.86
C PHE A 29 4.32 -7.92 12.36
N TYR A 30 5.35 -8.67 12.75
CA TYR A 30 5.58 -9.02 14.15
C TYR A 30 6.92 -8.51 14.71
N SER A 31 7.72 -7.85 13.87
CA SER A 31 9.03 -7.33 14.25
C SER A 31 9.32 -6.04 13.53
N ASP A 32 9.93 -5.09 14.22
CA ASP A 32 10.37 -3.81 13.68
C ASP A 32 11.85 -3.55 14.02
N PRO A 33 12.78 -4.21 13.30
CA PRO A 33 14.20 -4.10 13.60
C PRO A 33 14.78 -2.70 13.36
N TYR A 34 14.06 -1.83 12.67
CA TYR A 34 14.51 -0.50 12.29
C TYR A 34 13.77 0.63 13.01
N ASN A 35 12.82 0.33 13.90
CA ASN A 35 11.93 1.32 14.53
C ASN A 35 11.32 2.26 13.49
N ALA A 36 10.70 1.69 12.47
CA ALA A 36 10.34 2.37 11.23
C ALA A 36 9.31 3.50 11.40
N PHE A 37 8.57 3.56 12.51
CA PHE A 37 7.51 4.54 12.72
C PHE A 37 8.06 5.98 12.66
N GLY A 38 7.58 6.78 11.69
CA GLY A 38 7.94 8.19 11.54
C GLY A 38 9.38 8.49 11.09
N GLN A 39 10.09 7.53 10.50
CA GLN A 39 11.52 7.65 10.25
C GLN A 39 11.91 8.05 8.84
N PHE A 40 11.07 7.76 7.83
CA PHE A 40 11.50 7.83 6.44
C PHE A 40 10.97 9.05 5.70
N ASP A 41 11.84 9.68 4.90
CA ASP A 41 11.45 10.74 3.96
C ASP A 41 10.72 10.16 2.75
N TYR A 42 11.12 8.97 2.28
CA TYR A 42 10.52 8.30 1.14
C TYR A 42 10.29 6.82 1.41
N VAL A 43 9.12 6.34 1.02
CA VAL A 43 8.78 4.91 1.04
C VAL A 43 8.28 4.50 -0.34
N MET A 44 8.88 3.45 -0.90
CA MET A 44 8.39 2.80 -2.11
C MET A 44 8.21 1.31 -1.84
N ALA A 45 7.05 0.77 -2.14
CA ALA A 45 6.78 -0.64 -1.88
C ALA A 45 5.82 -1.27 -2.89
N ASN A 46 6.07 -2.54 -3.15
CA ASN A 46 5.15 -3.46 -3.81
C ASN A 46 4.99 -4.68 -2.89
N PRO A 47 4.14 -4.58 -1.85
CA PRO A 47 3.97 -5.66 -0.89
C PRO A 47 3.20 -6.83 -1.50
N PRO A 48 3.29 -8.04 -0.93
CA PRO A 48 2.45 -9.15 -1.36
C PRO A 48 0.98 -8.84 -1.11
N PHE A 49 0.13 -9.09 -2.12
CA PHE A 49 -1.30 -8.81 -2.03
C PHE A 49 -2.07 -9.93 -1.32
N ASN A 50 -3.13 -9.54 -0.62
CA ASN A 50 -4.11 -10.45 -0.02
C ASN A 50 -3.49 -11.50 0.92
N VAL A 51 -2.43 -11.14 1.64
CA VAL A 51 -1.86 -12.01 2.68
C VAL A 51 -2.91 -12.19 3.78
N ASP A 52 -3.18 -13.41 4.17
CA ASP A 52 -4.09 -13.81 5.24
C ASP A 52 -3.35 -14.29 6.50
N GLU A 53 -4.10 -14.79 7.47
CA GLU A 53 -3.59 -15.40 8.70
C GLU A 53 -2.73 -14.51 9.61
N VAL A 54 -2.70 -13.18 9.39
CA VAL A 54 -2.04 -12.26 10.32
C VAL A 54 -2.86 -12.16 11.59
N ALA A 55 -2.26 -12.51 12.74
CA ALA A 55 -2.92 -12.54 14.03
C ALA A 55 -3.24 -11.11 14.51
N VAL A 56 -4.55 -10.80 14.68
CA VAL A 56 -5.02 -9.48 15.13
C VAL A 56 -4.41 -9.09 16.48
N GLU A 57 -4.35 -10.01 17.44
CA GLU A 57 -3.78 -9.79 18.78
C GLU A 57 -2.34 -9.25 18.76
N LYS A 58 -1.56 -9.60 17.72
CA LYS A 58 -0.14 -9.22 17.61
C LYS A 58 0.10 -7.87 16.92
N VAL A 59 -0.90 -7.34 16.24
CA VAL A 59 -0.79 -6.08 15.48
C VAL A 59 -1.67 -4.96 16.05
N SER A 60 -2.62 -5.29 16.92
CA SER A 60 -3.60 -4.33 17.44
C SER A 60 -3.01 -3.24 18.32
N ASP A 61 -1.92 -3.53 19.03
CA ASP A 61 -1.27 -2.56 19.93
C ASP A 61 -0.04 -1.91 19.29
N ASP A 62 0.29 -2.28 18.07
CA ASP A 62 1.44 -1.74 17.34
C ASP A 62 1.04 -0.47 16.59
N ALA A 63 1.70 0.65 16.91
CA ALA A 63 1.42 1.95 16.31
C ALA A 63 1.56 1.96 14.78
N ARG A 64 2.40 1.11 14.21
CA ARG A 64 2.55 0.96 12.76
C ARG A 64 1.25 0.56 12.06
N PHE A 65 0.37 -0.15 12.75
CA PHE A 65 -0.88 -0.67 12.20
C PHE A 65 -2.12 0.00 12.79
N ASN A 66 -2.13 0.29 14.10
CA ASN A 66 -3.33 0.79 14.77
C ASN A 66 -3.56 2.29 14.62
N THR A 67 -2.58 3.06 14.16
CA THR A 67 -2.72 4.51 13.93
C THR A 67 -3.93 4.82 13.04
N TYR A 68 -4.10 4.09 11.96
CA TYR A 68 -5.27 4.22 11.07
C TYR A 68 -6.34 3.18 11.36
N GLY A 69 -5.99 2.09 12.01
CA GLY A 69 -6.85 0.98 12.38
C GLY A 69 -6.39 -0.36 11.80
N VAL A 70 -6.78 -1.43 12.46
CA VAL A 70 -6.47 -2.81 12.05
C VAL A 70 -7.69 -3.42 11.36
N PRO A 71 -7.56 -4.00 10.16
CA PRO A 71 -8.65 -4.66 9.46
C PRO A 71 -9.23 -5.80 10.31
N ARG A 72 -10.55 -5.87 10.43
CA ARG A 72 -11.25 -6.91 11.19
C ARG A 72 -12.41 -7.50 10.38
N ASN A 73 -12.65 -8.79 10.56
CA ASN A 73 -13.86 -9.41 10.07
C ASN A 73 -15.07 -8.85 10.83
N LYS A 74 -16.16 -8.55 10.12
CA LYS A 74 -17.46 -8.28 10.80
C LYS A 74 -17.84 -9.55 11.55
N SER A 75 -17.88 -9.52 12.89
CA SER A 75 -18.39 -10.60 13.68
C SER A 75 -19.84 -10.86 13.29
N LYS A 76 -20.10 -11.95 12.58
CA LYS A 76 -21.43 -12.56 12.64
C LYS A 76 -21.53 -13.10 14.06
N SER A 77 -22.42 -12.51 14.87
CA SER A 77 -22.71 -12.94 16.23
C SER A 77 -23.40 -14.31 16.20
N THR A 78 -22.63 -15.35 15.94
CA THR A 78 -23.05 -16.73 16.17
C THR A 78 -22.22 -17.26 17.33
N LYS A 79 -22.92 -17.44 18.44
CA LYS A 79 -22.47 -18.03 19.68
C LYS A 79 -21.80 -19.38 19.45
N LYS A 80 -20.52 -19.38 19.14
CA LYS A 80 -19.58 -20.45 19.44
C LYS A 80 -18.20 -19.80 19.54
N LYS A 81 -17.75 -19.55 20.78
CA LYS A 81 -16.32 -19.37 21.06
C LYS A 81 -15.61 -20.65 20.60
N SER A 82 -15.10 -20.65 19.38
CA SER A 82 -14.04 -21.56 19.03
C SER A 82 -12.73 -20.92 19.46
N ASP A 83 -11.81 -21.67 20.03
CA ASP A 83 -10.45 -21.22 20.41
C ASP A 83 -9.60 -20.79 19.22
N LYS A 84 -10.22 -20.42 18.11
CA LYS A 84 -9.55 -19.99 16.90
C LYS A 84 -9.15 -18.53 17.06
N LYS A 85 -7.85 -18.25 17.09
CA LYS A 85 -7.31 -16.88 17.15
C LYS A 85 -7.85 -16.04 16.01
N GLU A 86 -8.25 -14.80 16.34
CA GLU A 86 -8.75 -13.85 15.34
C GLU A 86 -7.60 -13.45 14.39
N THR A 87 -7.86 -13.54 13.10
CA THR A 87 -6.94 -13.09 12.05
C THR A 87 -7.57 -11.97 11.22
N VAL A 88 -6.73 -11.12 10.61
CA VAL A 88 -7.21 -10.12 9.67
C VAL A 88 -7.82 -10.80 8.42
N PRO A 89 -8.85 -10.20 7.78
CA PRO A 89 -9.43 -10.75 6.55
C PRO A 89 -8.42 -10.80 5.40
N ASN A 90 -7.60 -9.76 5.30
CA ASN A 90 -6.40 -9.68 4.46
C ASN A 90 -5.50 -8.55 4.98
N ALA A 91 -4.21 -8.59 4.63
CA ALA A 91 -3.23 -7.65 5.14
C ALA A 91 -2.99 -6.42 4.24
N ASN A 92 -3.79 -6.19 3.19
CA ASN A 92 -3.59 -5.05 2.30
C ASN A 92 -3.55 -3.73 3.08
N TYR A 93 -4.50 -3.52 3.99
CA TYR A 93 -4.55 -2.31 4.80
C TYR A 93 -3.57 -2.29 5.97
N LEU A 94 -3.01 -3.43 6.39
CA LEU A 94 -1.85 -3.45 7.27
C LEU A 94 -0.62 -2.90 6.55
N TRP A 95 -0.38 -3.29 5.29
CA TRP A 95 0.71 -2.74 4.48
C TRP A 95 0.54 -1.25 4.23
N ILE A 96 -0.66 -0.82 3.84
CA ILE A 96 -0.97 0.60 3.63
C ILE A 96 -0.70 1.40 4.91
N GLY A 97 -1.20 0.95 6.06
CA GLY A 97 -0.97 1.56 7.36
C GLY A 97 0.50 1.63 7.73
N TYR A 98 1.21 0.52 7.60
CA TYR A 98 2.63 0.43 7.91
C TYR A 98 3.47 1.43 7.12
N PHE A 99 3.28 1.49 5.81
CA PHE A 99 4.06 2.40 4.97
C PHE A 99 3.68 3.87 5.17
N ALA A 100 2.40 4.16 5.44
CA ALA A 100 1.97 5.51 5.75
C ALA A 100 2.51 6.01 7.11
N THR A 101 2.60 5.12 8.11
CA THR A 101 3.13 5.44 9.45
C THR A 101 4.65 5.45 9.50
N ALA A 102 5.33 4.78 8.55
CA ALA A 102 6.78 4.84 8.44
C ALA A 102 7.29 6.21 7.97
N LEU A 103 6.44 7.03 7.33
CA LEU A 103 6.79 8.36 6.87
C LEU A 103 6.97 9.33 8.03
N ASN A 104 8.05 10.13 7.99
CA ASN A 104 8.20 11.30 8.84
C ASN A 104 7.21 12.43 8.43
N GLU A 105 7.25 13.56 9.13
CA GLU A 105 6.32 14.67 8.92
C GLU A 105 6.37 15.28 7.51
N ASN A 106 7.48 15.13 6.79
CA ASN A 106 7.67 15.62 5.42
C ASN A 106 7.64 14.49 4.38
N GLY A 107 7.41 13.27 4.82
CA GLY A 107 7.60 12.07 4.03
C GLY A 107 6.55 11.85 2.94
N LYS A 108 6.97 11.16 1.88
CA LYS A 108 6.12 10.76 0.74
C LYS A 108 6.25 9.28 0.47
N ALA A 109 5.15 8.64 0.10
CA ALA A 109 5.17 7.23 -0.28
C ALA A 109 4.50 6.97 -1.63
N ALA A 110 4.99 5.92 -2.30
CA ALA A 110 4.36 5.34 -3.49
C ALA A 110 4.22 3.83 -3.31
N LEU A 111 2.99 3.33 -3.32
CA LEU A 111 2.67 1.92 -3.09
C LEU A 111 1.96 1.32 -4.29
N VAL A 112 2.34 0.10 -4.65
CA VAL A 112 1.57 -0.72 -5.58
C VAL A 112 0.63 -1.58 -4.75
N MET A 113 -0.68 -1.48 -4.99
CA MET A 113 -1.68 -2.25 -4.25
C MET A 113 -2.63 -2.97 -5.20
N ALA A 114 -3.21 -4.08 -4.72
CA ALA A 114 -4.29 -4.73 -5.44
C ALA A 114 -5.45 -3.75 -5.67
N ASN A 115 -6.07 -3.79 -6.84
CA ASN A 115 -7.18 -2.89 -7.18
C ASN A 115 -8.35 -3.01 -6.18
N SER A 116 -8.58 -4.21 -5.63
CA SER A 116 -9.58 -4.46 -4.58
C SER A 116 -9.38 -3.67 -3.28
N ALA A 117 -8.17 -3.16 -3.02
CA ALA A 117 -7.94 -2.29 -1.87
C ALA A 117 -8.62 -0.91 -2.03
N SER A 118 -8.85 -0.47 -3.28
CA SER A 118 -9.43 0.85 -3.56
C SER A 118 -10.93 0.91 -3.27
N ASP A 119 -11.65 -0.21 -3.35
CA ASP A 119 -13.11 -0.31 -3.15
C ASP A 119 -13.51 -1.21 -1.96
N ALA A 120 -12.54 -1.62 -1.14
CA ALA A 120 -12.76 -2.43 0.04
C ALA A 120 -13.80 -1.81 0.98
N SER A 121 -14.64 -2.64 1.58
CA SER A 121 -15.73 -2.27 2.48
C SER A 121 -15.44 -2.64 3.94
N GLY A 122 -16.34 -2.28 4.87
CA GLY A 122 -16.22 -2.63 6.28
C GLY A 122 -15.08 -1.91 6.98
N SER A 123 -14.31 -2.58 7.83
CA SER A 123 -13.21 -1.97 8.59
C SER A 123 -12.11 -1.38 7.69
N GLU A 124 -11.90 -1.93 6.52
CA GLU A 124 -10.95 -1.39 5.54
C GLU A 124 -11.43 -0.05 4.96
N TYR A 125 -12.74 0.09 4.73
CA TYR A 125 -13.35 1.38 4.38
C TYR A 125 -13.10 2.43 5.48
N ASP A 126 -13.28 2.07 6.76
CA ASP A 126 -13.09 2.99 7.87
C ASP A 126 -11.65 3.48 7.97
N ILE A 127 -10.68 2.58 7.74
CA ILE A 127 -9.24 2.93 7.68
C ILE A 127 -8.97 3.90 6.53
N ARG A 128 -9.47 3.59 5.33
CA ARG A 128 -9.32 4.46 4.16
C ARG A 128 -9.95 5.83 4.38
N LYS A 129 -11.17 5.87 4.93
CA LYS A 129 -11.87 7.09 5.28
C LYS A 129 -11.01 7.97 6.20
N LYS A 130 -10.44 7.41 7.25
CA LYS A 130 -9.55 8.13 8.18
C LYS A 130 -8.35 8.73 7.47
N MET A 131 -7.67 7.99 6.57
CA MET A 131 -6.54 8.49 5.80
C MET A 131 -6.94 9.62 4.84
N ILE A 132 -8.15 9.56 4.27
CA ILE A 132 -8.71 10.62 3.40
C ILE A 132 -9.02 11.86 4.22
N GLU A 133 -9.68 11.72 5.37
CA GLU A 133 -10.01 12.83 6.27
C GLU A 133 -8.78 13.52 6.84
N GLU A 134 -7.72 12.77 7.12
CA GLU A 134 -6.41 13.33 7.50
C GLU A 134 -5.70 14.00 6.32
N GLY A 135 -6.15 13.77 5.08
CA GLY A 135 -5.64 14.42 3.87
C GLY A 135 -4.31 13.89 3.36
N ILE A 136 -3.84 12.73 3.85
CA ILE A 136 -2.51 12.21 3.49
C ILE A 136 -2.45 11.51 2.13
N ILE A 137 -3.58 11.05 1.58
CA ILE A 137 -3.62 10.44 0.24
C ILE A 137 -3.62 11.57 -0.79
N SER A 138 -2.56 11.64 -1.59
CA SER A 138 -2.40 12.71 -2.58
C SER A 138 -2.89 12.33 -3.97
N GLN A 139 -2.67 11.07 -4.35
CA GLN A 139 -2.94 10.63 -5.73
C GLN A 139 -3.19 9.13 -5.78
N MET A 140 -4.04 8.72 -6.72
CA MET A 140 -4.29 7.32 -7.05
C MET A 140 -4.26 7.13 -8.57
N VAL A 141 -3.52 6.10 -9.04
CA VAL A 141 -3.40 5.78 -10.46
C VAL A 141 -3.83 4.34 -10.69
N THR A 142 -4.89 4.14 -11.46
CA THR A 142 -5.32 2.79 -11.85
C THR A 142 -4.54 2.32 -13.07
N LEU A 143 -3.79 1.22 -12.91
CA LEU A 143 -2.93 0.66 -13.95
C LEU A 143 -3.70 -0.26 -14.91
N PRO A 144 -3.20 -0.43 -16.15
CA PRO A 144 -3.67 -1.49 -17.04
C PRO A 144 -3.47 -2.88 -16.40
N SER A 145 -4.27 -3.85 -16.82
CA SER A 145 -3.95 -5.27 -16.57
C SER A 145 -2.68 -5.69 -17.32
N ASN A 146 -2.07 -6.81 -16.90
CA ASN A 146 -0.88 -7.39 -17.56
C ASN A 146 0.36 -6.48 -17.58
N MET A 147 0.50 -5.61 -16.58
CA MET A 147 1.70 -4.78 -16.40
C MET A 147 2.82 -5.50 -15.65
N PHE A 148 2.54 -6.64 -15.05
CA PHE A 148 3.51 -7.43 -14.28
C PHE A 148 3.74 -8.77 -14.97
N SER A 149 4.97 -9.26 -14.93
CA SER A 149 5.37 -10.51 -15.60
C SER A 149 4.66 -11.77 -15.10
N SER A 150 4.24 -11.78 -13.84
CA SER A 150 3.65 -12.95 -13.17
C SER A 150 2.20 -12.78 -12.74
N VAL A 151 1.61 -11.59 -12.91
CA VAL A 151 0.26 -11.28 -12.42
C VAL A 151 -0.51 -10.51 -13.49
N THR A 152 -1.66 -11.05 -13.89
CA THR A 152 -2.56 -10.43 -14.89
C THR A 152 -3.52 -9.41 -14.27
N LEU A 153 -3.67 -9.41 -12.94
CA LEU A 153 -4.62 -8.55 -12.25
C LEU A 153 -4.23 -7.06 -12.35
N PRO A 154 -5.20 -6.17 -12.48
CA PRO A 154 -4.93 -4.74 -12.41
C PRO A 154 -4.50 -4.34 -11.00
N ALA A 155 -3.60 -3.37 -10.93
CA ALA A 155 -3.15 -2.78 -9.68
C ALA A 155 -3.44 -1.27 -9.67
N THR A 156 -3.42 -0.69 -8.49
CA THR A 156 -3.55 0.75 -8.27
C THR A 156 -2.31 1.25 -7.56
N LEU A 157 -1.73 2.34 -8.05
CA LEU A 157 -0.69 3.07 -7.34
C LEU A 157 -1.35 4.02 -6.35
N TRP A 158 -0.88 3.98 -5.10
CA TRP A 158 -1.30 4.88 -4.03
C TRP A 158 -0.14 5.79 -3.68
N PHE A 159 -0.39 7.10 -3.66
CA PHE A 159 0.60 8.08 -3.28
C PHE A 159 0.18 8.81 -2.01
N PHE A 160 1.10 8.91 -1.08
CA PHE A 160 0.93 9.59 0.19
C PHE A 160 1.86 10.78 0.29
N ASP A 161 1.40 11.85 0.90
CA ASP A 161 2.18 13.06 1.17
C ASP A 161 1.79 13.61 2.55
N LYS A 162 2.69 13.52 3.51
CA LYS A 162 2.48 13.98 4.89
C LYS A 162 2.39 15.51 4.99
N GLN A 163 2.88 16.25 3.99
CA GLN A 163 2.76 17.72 3.95
C GLN A 163 1.46 18.20 3.31
N LYS A 164 0.76 17.36 2.56
CA LYS A 164 -0.48 17.73 1.89
C LYS A 164 -1.57 18.29 2.84
N PRO A 165 -1.76 17.78 4.08
CA PRO A 165 -2.70 18.34 5.05
C PRO A 165 -2.46 19.81 5.40
N ASN A 166 -1.24 20.31 5.19
CA ASN A 166 -0.83 21.69 5.46
C ASN A 166 -0.98 22.61 4.26
N THR A 167 -1.56 22.13 3.16
CA THR A 167 -1.74 22.86 1.90
C THR A 167 -3.22 23.10 1.61
N ASP A 168 -3.51 23.96 0.63
CA ASP A 168 -4.83 24.18 0.06
C ASP A 168 -5.44 22.92 -0.58
N LYS A 169 -4.61 21.92 -0.88
CA LYS A 169 -5.01 20.64 -1.48
C LYS A 169 -5.37 19.54 -0.47
N LYS A 170 -5.48 19.88 0.81
CA LYS A 170 -5.80 18.91 1.87
C LYS A 170 -6.97 18.00 1.50
N ASN A 171 -8.04 18.56 0.99
CA ASN A 171 -9.30 17.86 0.69
C ASN A 171 -9.39 17.35 -0.76
N GLU A 172 -8.30 17.38 -1.51
CA GLU A 172 -8.26 16.95 -2.90
C GLU A 172 -7.48 15.66 -3.05
N ILE A 173 -7.94 14.75 -3.92
CA ILE A 173 -7.19 13.57 -4.33
C ILE A 173 -7.19 13.56 -5.86
N LEU A 174 -6.01 13.44 -6.47
CA LEU A 174 -5.88 13.28 -7.91
C LEU A 174 -6.10 11.83 -8.30
N PHE A 175 -7.14 11.57 -9.10
CA PHE A 175 -7.37 10.24 -9.69
C PHE A 175 -6.91 10.23 -11.14
N ILE A 176 -6.07 9.26 -11.52
CA ILE A 176 -5.60 9.05 -12.88
C ILE A 176 -6.05 7.66 -13.33
N ASP A 177 -6.86 7.64 -14.40
CA ASP A 177 -7.22 6.39 -15.07
C ASP A 177 -6.24 6.09 -16.21
N ALA A 178 -5.27 5.23 -15.95
CA ALA A 178 -4.29 4.80 -16.92
C ALA A 178 -4.61 3.42 -17.55
N ARG A 179 -5.80 2.86 -17.33
CA ARG A 179 -6.17 1.50 -17.78
C ARG A 179 -6.01 1.29 -19.28
N ASN A 180 -6.18 2.35 -20.07
CA ASN A 180 -6.08 2.33 -21.52
C ASN A 180 -4.76 2.96 -22.04
N VAL A 181 -3.85 3.32 -21.15
CA VAL A 181 -2.54 3.90 -21.50
C VAL A 181 -1.48 2.81 -21.41
N PHE A 182 -1.08 2.23 -22.51
CA PHE A 182 -0.02 1.21 -22.53
C PHE A 182 0.51 0.99 -23.95
N THR A 183 1.70 0.42 -24.03
CA THR A 183 2.25 -0.18 -25.23
C THR A 183 2.22 -1.70 -25.08
N GLN A 184 1.59 -2.40 -26.04
CA GLN A 184 1.58 -3.86 -26.06
C GLN A 184 2.97 -4.37 -26.41
N VAL A 185 3.59 -5.18 -25.53
CA VAL A 185 4.89 -5.80 -25.76
C VAL A 185 4.73 -7.12 -26.50
N ASP A 186 3.85 -7.93 -25.99
CA ASP A 186 3.47 -9.22 -26.58
C ASP A 186 2.00 -9.56 -26.19
N ARG A 187 1.56 -10.78 -26.51
CA ARG A 187 0.17 -11.20 -26.26
C ARG A 187 -0.26 -11.10 -24.78
N ALA A 188 0.69 -11.22 -23.84
CA ALA A 188 0.43 -11.31 -22.41
C ALA A 188 0.95 -10.10 -21.61
N HIS A 189 1.84 -9.26 -22.19
CA HIS A 189 2.54 -8.24 -21.46
C HIS A 189 2.32 -6.84 -22.04
N ARG A 190 2.19 -5.89 -21.13
CA ARG A 190 2.04 -4.45 -21.41
C ARG A 190 3.11 -3.67 -20.65
N LYS A 191 3.51 -2.52 -21.19
CA LYS A 191 4.37 -1.57 -20.50
C LYS A 191 3.97 -0.14 -20.79
N PHE A 192 4.40 0.79 -20.00
CA PHE A 192 4.42 2.20 -20.38
C PHE A 192 5.65 2.49 -21.24
N SER A 193 5.48 3.29 -22.30
CA SER A 193 6.61 3.93 -22.97
C SER A 193 7.07 5.17 -22.18
N ASP A 194 8.29 5.64 -22.44
CA ASP A 194 8.80 6.86 -21.81
C ASP A 194 7.93 8.08 -22.10
N GLU A 195 7.36 8.15 -23.31
CA GLU A 195 6.43 9.18 -23.70
C GLU A 195 5.11 9.09 -22.93
N GLN A 196 4.56 7.89 -22.75
CA GLN A 196 3.36 7.67 -21.96
C GLN A 196 3.57 8.02 -20.49
N ILE A 197 4.76 7.77 -19.93
CA ILE A 197 5.09 8.15 -18.55
C ILE A 197 5.15 9.69 -18.43
N LYS A 198 5.76 10.37 -19.40
CA LYS A 198 5.90 11.84 -19.40
C LYS A 198 4.57 12.57 -19.65
N ASN A 199 3.75 12.02 -20.54
CA ASN A 199 2.53 12.64 -21.03
C ASN A 199 1.25 11.94 -20.53
N GLN A 200 1.27 11.38 -19.33
CA GLN A 200 0.09 10.72 -18.76
C GLN A 200 -1.14 11.65 -18.87
N PRO A 201 -2.23 11.21 -19.49
CA PRO A 201 -3.45 12.01 -19.53
C PRO A 201 -3.97 12.14 -18.10
N ILE A 202 -3.80 13.31 -17.53
CA ILE A 202 -4.36 13.67 -16.23
C ILE A 202 -5.85 13.91 -16.46
N SER A 203 -6.68 12.90 -16.27
CA SER A 203 -8.10 13.14 -16.07
C SER A 203 -8.25 13.80 -14.71
N LYS A 204 -8.46 15.12 -14.71
CA LYS A 204 -8.75 15.91 -13.51
C LYS A 204 -10.12 15.50 -12.98
N GLY A 205 -10.19 14.39 -12.27
CA GLY A 205 -11.31 14.06 -11.40
C GLY A 205 -11.03 14.67 -10.04
N ILE A 206 -11.35 15.92 -9.84
CA ILE A 206 -11.45 16.49 -8.49
C ILE A 206 -12.78 15.98 -7.96
N CYS A 207 -12.76 15.09 -6.97
CA CYS A 207 -13.94 14.82 -6.15
C CYS A 207 -13.89 15.78 -4.96
N PRO A 208 -14.66 16.88 -4.95
CA PRO A 208 -14.89 17.62 -3.72
C PRO A 208 -15.62 16.69 -2.75
N ASN A 209 -15.24 16.71 -1.48
CA ASN A 209 -16.01 16.06 -0.43
C ASN A 209 -17.43 16.58 -0.53
N GLN A 210 -18.41 15.73 -0.85
CA GLN A 210 -19.82 16.09 -0.68
C GLN A 210 -20.06 16.17 0.83
N GLU A 211 -20.48 17.35 1.25
CA GLU A 211 -20.99 17.64 2.59
C GLU A 211 -22.13 16.70 2.98
#